data_3652eb15d43fbff80caeeb6143c832ba
#
_entry.id   3652eb15d43fbff80caeeb6143c832ba
#
_cell.length_a   1.000
_cell.length_b   1.000
_cell.length_c   1.000
_cell.angle_alpha   90.00
_cell.angle_beta   90.00
_cell.angle_gamma   90.00
#
_symmetry.space_group_name_H-M   'P 1'
#
loop_
_entity.id
_entity.type
_entity.pdbx_description
1 polymer ?
#
loop_
_entity_poly.entity_id
_entity_poly.type
_entity_poly.pdbx_seq_one_letter_code
_entity_poly.pdbx_strand_id
1 'polypeptide(L)'
;GRLLDRVTLTLLGAHNMANALGAIASCSQAGVKPLEACGCLSDFELPKRRLERLNSKGSIALFDDFAHPPTAIKSTLKSIQSAAPGKRVIAVIEPRSNTMKLGSQQNLLSRALVHCDVAVIFRRPDLSWDPATLALHSPQTRLLALDSVDAIRDAVVKEARIGDQVVMMTNGNFDGLKDLLQNDLA
;
A
#
# COMPACT_ATOMS: atom_id res chain seq x y z
N GLY A 1 -20.12 -26.95 -6.87
CA GLY A 1 -19.38 -26.96 -5.61
C GLY A 1 -20.33 -26.72 -4.45
N ARG A 2 -20.02 -27.22 -3.27
CA ARG A 2 -20.79 -27.00 -2.03
C ARG A 2 -20.17 -25.85 -1.28
N LEU A 3 -20.97 -24.84 -0.87
CA LEU A 3 -20.53 -23.80 0.07
C LEU A 3 -20.29 -24.47 1.43
N LEU A 4 -19.11 -24.30 1.99
CA LEU A 4 -18.75 -24.85 3.31
C LEU A 4 -19.04 -23.83 4.41
N ASP A 5 -18.59 -22.56 4.22
CA ASP A 5 -18.81 -21.48 5.16
C ASP A 5 -18.57 -20.13 4.52
N ARG A 6 -18.87 -19.04 5.26
CA ARG A 6 -18.53 -17.66 4.93
C ARG A 6 -17.63 -17.10 6.01
N VAL A 7 -16.49 -16.58 5.61
CA VAL A 7 -15.53 -15.90 6.50
C VAL A 7 -15.51 -14.43 6.16
N THR A 8 -15.71 -13.57 7.16
CA THR A 8 -15.49 -12.13 7.02
C THR A 8 -14.06 -11.83 7.44
N LEU A 9 -13.25 -11.37 6.49
CA LEU A 9 -11.89 -10.92 6.77
C LEU A 9 -11.89 -9.42 7.01
N THR A 10 -11.23 -8.98 8.08
CA THR A 10 -10.91 -7.56 8.32
C THR A 10 -9.78 -7.06 7.40
N LEU A 11 -9.15 -7.98 6.67
CA LEU A 11 -8.01 -7.74 5.81
C LEU A 11 -8.44 -7.19 4.44
N LEU A 12 -7.82 -6.11 4.01
CA LEU A 12 -8.11 -5.50 2.72
C LEU A 12 -7.40 -6.25 1.57
N GLY A 13 -8.09 -6.33 0.43
CA GLY A 13 -7.52 -6.76 -0.86
C GLY A 13 -7.70 -8.24 -1.20
N ALA A 14 -7.88 -8.48 -2.51
CA ALA A 14 -8.08 -9.82 -3.07
C ALA A 14 -6.91 -10.78 -2.80
N HIS A 15 -5.69 -10.25 -2.66
CA HIS A 15 -4.51 -11.06 -2.33
C HIS A 15 -4.60 -11.67 -0.93
N ASN A 16 -5.19 -10.98 0.06
CA ASN A 16 -5.40 -11.53 1.39
C ASN A 16 -6.50 -12.60 1.38
N MET A 17 -7.53 -12.46 0.55
CA MET A 17 -8.49 -13.55 0.34
C MET A 17 -7.83 -14.81 -0.26
N ALA A 18 -6.94 -14.63 -1.25
CA ALA A 18 -6.18 -15.74 -1.82
C ALA A 18 -5.25 -16.39 -0.79
N ASN A 19 -4.58 -15.59 0.04
CA ASN A 19 -3.73 -16.08 1.14
C ASN A 19 -4.54 -16.89 2.17
N ALA A 20 -5.72 -16.39 2.56
CA ALA A 20 -6.61 -17.10 3.47
C ALA A 20 -7.10 -18.44 2.90
N LEU A 21 -7.51 -18.48 1.62
CA LEU A 21 -7.86 -19.71 0.93
C LEU A 21 -6.70 -20.70 0.86
N GLY A 22 -5.49 -20.20 0.57
CA GLY A 22 -4.27 -21.02 0.57
C GLY A 22 -3.98 -21.61 1.94
N ALA A 23 -4.12 -20.80 3.02
CA ALA A 23 -3.93 -21.27 4.39
C ALA A 23 -4.96 -22.36 4.76
N ILE A 24 -6.26 -22.15 4.47
CA ILE A 24 -7.31 -23.16 4.70
C ILE A 24 -7.00 -24.46 3.94
N ALA A 25 -6.61 -24.36 2.67
CA ALA A 25 -6.27 -25.52 1.86
C ALA A 25 -5.07 -26.30 2.44
N SER A 26 -4.03 -25.59 2.88
CA SER A 26 -2.84 -26.19 3.50
C SER A 26 -3.19 -26.87 4.83
N CYS A 27 -3.99 -26.23 5.68
CA CYS A 27 -4.48 -26.81 6.92
C CYS A 27 -5.31 -28.09 6.67
N SER A 28 -6.14 -28.08 5.62
CA SER A 28 -6.92 -29.25 5.25
C SER A 28 -6.06 -30.44 4.84
N GLN A 29 -4.95 -30.21 4.13
CA GLN A 29 -3.98 -31.25 3.80
C GLN A 29 -3.26 -31.80 5.06
N ALA A 30 -3.12 -30.98 6.09
CA ALA A 30 -2.58 -31.39 7.39
C ALA A 30 -3.63 -32.05 8.33
N GLY A 31 -4.86 -32.29 7.86
CA GLY A 31 -5.93 -32.96 8.60
C GLY A 31 -6.83 -32.05 9.43
N VAL A 32 -6.65 -30.72 9.37
CA VAL A 32 -7.54 -29.75 10.04
C VAL A 32 -8.83 -29.59 9.21
N LYS A 33 -9.99 -29.63 9.86
CA LYS A 33 -11.25 -29.42 9.14
C LYS A 33 -11.34 -27.98 8.61
N PRO A 34 -11.81 -27.77 7.33
CA PRO A 34 -11.95 -26.44 6.77
C PRO A 34 -12.71 -25.45 7.63
N LEU A 35 -13.77 -25.88 8.30
CA LEU A 35 -14.56 -25.03 9.21
C LEU A 35 -13.78 -24.55 10.42
N GLU A 36 -12.92 -25.41 10.99
CA GLU A 36 -12.03 -25.03 12.10
C GLU A 36 -10.98 -23.99 11.62
N ALA A 37 -10.37 -24.23 10.46
CA ALA A 37 -9.45 -23.29 9.85
C ALA A 37 -10.11 -21.94 9.52
N CYS A 38 -11.36 -21.93 9.06
CA CYS A 38 -12.15 -20.72 8.82
C CYS A 38 -12.37 -19.93 10.14
N GLY A 39 -12.70 -20.62 11.23
CA GLY A 39 -12.92 -19.99 12.55
C GLY A 39 -11.70 -19.23 13.06
N CYS A 40 -10.49 -19.73 12.82
CA CYS A 40 -9.24 -19.07 13.23
C CYS A 40 -8.93 -17.77 12.45
N LEU A 41 -9.55 -17.55 11.27
CA LEU A 41 -9.26 -16.37 10.47
C LEU A 41 -9.95 -15.09 10.99
N SER A 42 -11.01 -15.20 11.78
CA SER A 42 -11.70 -14.05 12.38
C SER A 42 -10.81 -13.27 13.34
N ASP A 43 -9.93 -13.98 14.04
CA ASP A 43 -9.03 -13.43 15.07
C ASP A 43 -7.61 -13.19 14.51
N PHE A 44 -7.43 -13.38 13.22
CA PHE A 44 -6.11 -13.23 12.60
C PHE A 44 -5.71 -11.76 12.48
N GLU A 45 -4.60 -11.41 13.09
CA GLU A 45 -3.95 -10.10 12.95
C GLU A 45 -2.85 -10.15 11.89
N LEU A 46 -2.86 -9.17 10.98
CA LEU A 46 -1.79 -9.04 10.00
C LEU A 46 -0.46 -8.67 10.69
N PRO A 47 0.66 -9.17 10.16
CA PRO A 47 1.96 -8.61 10.50
C PRO A 47 1.96 -7.10 10.25
N LYS A 48 2.70 -6.37 11.08
CA LYS A 48 2.93 -4.93 10.88
C LYS A 48 3.37 -4.63 9.45
N ARG A 49 3.02 -3.45 8.96
CA ARG A 49 3.37 -2.99 7.62
C ARG A 49 2.80 -3.85 6.47
N ARG A 50 1.59 -4.38 6.67
CA ARG A 50 0.78 -5.04 5.65
C ARG A 50 -0.55 -4.31 5.52
N LEU A 51 -0.52 -3.13 4.89
CA LEU A 51 -1.62 -2.18 4.83
C LEU A 51 -2.14 -1.83 6.24
N GLU A 52 -1.19 -1.68 7.17
CA GLU A 52 -1.43 -1.36 8.57
C GLU A 52 -2.01 0.05 8.67
N ARG A 53 -3.20 0.19 9.23
CA ARG A 53 -3.76 1.50 9.51
C ARG A 53 -3.09 2.09 10.75
N LEU A 54 -2.45 3.25 10.60
CA LEU A 54 -1.66 3.88 11.65
C LEU A 54 -2.47 4.79 12.55
N ASN A 55 -3.58 5.34 12.07
CA ASN A 55 -4.47 6.20 12.86
C ASN A 55 -5.85 5.56 12.99
N SER A 56 -6.34 5.47 14.23
CA SER A 56 -7.68 4.98 14.53
C SER A 56 -8.74 6.09 14.50
N LYS A 57 -8.31 7.34 14.66
CA LYS A 57 -9.12 8.55 14.69
C LYS A 57 -8.48 9.55 13.74
N GLY A 58 -9.29 10.28 13.01
CA GLY A 58 -8.83 11.28 12.08
C GLY A 58 -9.63 11.26 10.78
N SER A 59 -9.71 12.39 10.16
CA SER A 59 -10.44 12.58 8.91
C SER A 59 -9.66 12.09 7.69
N ILE A 60 -8.35 11.83 7.84
CA ILE A 60 -7.45 11.29 6.83
C ILE A 60 -7.00 9.91 7.30
N ALA A 61 -7.18 8.87 6.48
CA ALA A 61 -6.70 7.54 6.81
C ALA A 61 -5.25 7.39 6.39
N LEU A 62 -4.36 7.04 7.33
CA LEU A 62 -2.94 6.82 7.10
C LEU A 62 -2.60 5.33 7.21
N PHE A 63 -1.90 4.80 6.20
CA PHE A 63 -1.50 3.39 6.13
C PHE A 63 0.01 3.23 5.93
N ASP A 64 0.56 2.17 6.50
CA ASP A 64 1.94 1.69 6.26
C ASP A 64 1.90 0.33 5.54
N ASP A 65 2.64 0.20 4.45
CA ASP A 65 2.71 -1.03 3.68
C ASP A 65 4.16 -1.34 3.24
N PHE A 66 4.52 -2.60 3.29
CA PHE A 66 5.83 -3.08 2.85
C PHE A 66 5.94 -3.24 1.32
N ALA A 67 4.89 -2.91 0.57
CA ALA A 67 4.89 -3.00 -0.88
C ALA A 67 6.02 -2.14 -1.47
N HIS A 68 6.89 -2.76 -2.24
CA HIS A 68 8.00 -2.11 -2.91
C HIS A 68 8.19 -2.53 -4.38
N PRO A 69 7.83 -3.76 -4.84
CA PRO A 69 7.77 -4.03 -6.27
C PRO A 69 6.46 -3.46 -6.86
N PRO A 70 6.49 -3.03 -8.13
CA PRO A 70 5.33 -2.40 -8.79
C PRO A 70 4.04 -3.22 -8.74
N THR A 71 4.15 -4.55 -8.78
CA THR A 71 2.99 -5.47 -8.68
C THR A 71 2.33 -5.41 -7.30
N ALA A 72 3.12 -5.34 -6.22
CA ALA A 72 2.61 -5.18 -4.87
C ALA A 72 2.03 -3.77 -4.67
N ILE A 73 2.73 -2.70 -5.13
CA ILE A 73 2.24 -1.32 -5.12
C ILE A 73 0.86 -1.25 -5.79
N LYS A 74 0.72 -1.84 -6.99
CA LYS A 74 -0.56 -1.90 -7.70
C LYS A 74 -1.65 -2.59 -6.86
N SER A 75 -1.32 -3.73 -6.25
CA SER A 75 -2.27 -4.49 -5.42
C SER A 75 -2.73 -3.69 -4.22
N THR A 76 -1.81 -3.04 -3.50
CA THR A 76 -2.09 -2.18 -2.36
C THR A 76 -2.99 -1.02 -2.74
N LEU A 77 -2.65 -0.26 -3.80
CA LEU A 77 -3.44 0.88 -4.27
C LEU A 77 -4.85 0.45 -4.70
N LYS A 78 -4.98 -0.64 -5.44
CA LYS A 78 -6.30 -1.21 -5.81
C LYS A 78 -7.11 -1.60 -4.58
N SER A 79 -6.48 -2.17 -3.57
CA SER A 79 -7.16 -2.58 -2.34
C SER A 79 -7.74 -1.39 -1.58
N ILE A 80 -6.96 -0.30 -1.45
CA ILE A 80 -7.41 0.94 -0.82
C ILE A 80 -8.54 1.57 -1.62
N GLN A 81 -8.38 1.71 -2.94
CA GLN A 81 -9.41 2.27 -3.83
C GLN A 81 -10.74 1.50 -3.75
N SER A 82 -10.66 0.17 -3.67
CA SER A 82 -11.84 -0.69 -3.56
C SER A 82 -12.49 -0.62 -2.18
N ALA A 83 -11.71 -0.44 -1.11
CA ALA A 83 -12.22 -0.34 0.26
C ALA A 83 -12.84 1.02 0.58
N ALA A 84 -12.45 2.08 -0.14
CA ALA A 84 -12.94 3.45 0.03
C ALA A 84 -13.35 4.06 -1.33
N PRO A 85 -14.44 3.58 -1.95
CA PRO A 85 -14.88 4.07 -3.25
C PRO A 85 -15.15 5.58 -3.24
N GLY A 86 -14.63 6.28 -4.26
CA GLY A 86 -14.80 7.73 -4.41
C GLY A 86 -13.91 8.58 -3.49
N LYS A 87 -13.06 7.97 -2.67
CA LYS A 87 -12.06 8.68 -1.88
C LYS A 87 -10.76 8.80 -2.65
N ARG A 88 -10.08 9.95 -2.50
CA ARG A 88 -8.76 10.16 -3.09
C ARG A 88 -7.72 9.29 -2.40
N VAL A 89 -6.77 8.82 -3.19
CA VAL A 89 -5.63 8.01 -2.73
C VAL A 89 -4.34 8.77 -3.00
N ILE A 90 -3.56 9.00 -1.95
CA ILE A 90 -2.23 9.59 -1.99
C ILE A 90 -1.21 8.49 -1.72
N ALA A 91 -0.42 8.14 -2.71
CA ALA A 91 0.64 7.15 -2.61
C ALA A 91 1.98 7.82 -2.28
N VAL A 92 2.65 7.39 -1.22
CA VAL A 92 3.98 7.87 -0.83
C VAL A 92 4.96 6.70 -0.98
N ILE A 93 5.88 6.78 -1.94
CA ILE A 93 6.69 5.64 -2.39
C ILE A 93 8.17 5.92 -2.22
N GLU A 94 8.86 4.98 -1.55
CA GLU A 94 10.33 4.94 -1.50
C GLU A 94 10.85 3.84 -2.45
N PRO A 95 11.45 4.18 -3.62
CA PRO A 95 12.10 3.21 -4.50
C PRO A 95 13.45 2.76 -3.94
N ARG A 96 13.45 1.81 -2.99
CA ARG A 96 14.64 1.43 -2.23
C ARG A 96 15.29 0.11 -2.66
N SER A 97 14.49 -0.84 -3.15
CA SER A 97 15.05 -2.14 -3.58
C SER A 97 15.98 -1.99 -4.78
N ASN A 98 16.95 -2.87 -4.94
CA ASN A 98 17.92 -2.80 -6.05
C ASN A 98 17.23 -2.73 -7.42
N THR A 99 16.19 -3.51 -7.63
CA THR A 99 15.40 -3.49 -8.88
C THR A 99 14.72 -2.13 -9.11
N MET A 100 14.20 -1.52 -8.05
CA MET A 100 13.58 -0.19 -8.13
C MET A 100 14.64 0.89 -8.38
N LYS A 101 15.80 0.80 -7.74
CA LYS A 101 16.92 1.75 -7.96
C LYS A 101 17.44 1.73 -9.40
N LEU A 102 17.53 0.55 -10.00
CA LEU A 102 17.98 0.38 -11.39
C LEU A 102 16.94 0.84 -12.44
N GLY A 103 15.70 1.10 -12.04
CA GLY A 103 14.66 1.59 -12.94
C GLY A 103 14.16 0.58 -13.98
N SER A 104 14.53 -0.70 -13.88
CA SER A 104 14.12 -1.73 -14.84
C SER A 104 12.61 -1.98 -14.89
N GLN A 105 11.86 -1.50 -13.90
CA GLN A 105 10.42 -1.70 -13.76
C GLN A 105 9.60 -0.40 -13.82
N GLN A 106 10.15 0.69 -14.36
CA GLN A 106 9.46 1.99 -14.44
C GLN A 106 8.09 1.89 -15.14
N ASN A 107 8.00 1.15 -16.25
CA ASN A 107 6.75 0.95 -16.98
C ASN A 107 5.68 0.21 -16.15
N LEU A 108 6.09 -0.71 -15.28
CA LEU A 108 5.16 -1.39 -14.38
C LEU A 108 4.75 -0.48 -13.23
N LEU A 109 5.67 0.35 -12.73
CA LEU A 109 5.38 1.32 -11.70
C LEU A 109 4.38 2.37 -12.19
N SER A 110 4.61 2.95 -13.36
CA SER A 110 3.66 3.92 -13.94
C SER A 110 2.25 3.33 -14.09
N ARG A 111 2.15 2.06 -14.52
CA ARG A 111 0.85 1.35 -14.59
C ARG A 111 0.23 1.06 -13.23
N ALA A 112 1.02 1.02 -12.16
CA ALA A 112 0.50 0.88 -10.81
C ALA A 112 -0.12 2.20 -10.31
N LEU A 113 0.48 3.34 -10.68
CA LEU A 113 0.07 4.66 -10.22
C LEU A 113 -1.31 5.11 -10.74
N VAL A 114 -1.88 4.44 -11.76
CA VAL A 114 -3.26 4.74 -12.22
C VAL A 114 -4.33 4.51 -11.13
N HIS A 115 -3.98 3.87 -10.05
CA HIS A 115 -4.85 3.58 -8.91
C HIS A 115 -4.70 4.58 -7.75
N CYS A 116 -3.97 5.69 -7.95
CA CYS A 116 -3.92 6.80 -6.99
C CYS A 116 -4.10 8.15 -7.71
N ASP A 117 -4.56 9.15 -6.98
CA ASP A 117 -4.77 10.51 -7.48
C ASP A 117 -3.48 11.32 -7.39
N VAL A 118 -2.70 11.10 -6.35
CA VAL A 118 -1.40 11.74 -6.13
C VAL A 118 -0.36 10.67 -5.82
N ALA A 119 0.81 10.78 -6.47
CA ALA A 119 1.97 9.96 -6.18
C ALA A 119 3.14 10.85 -5.75
N VAL A 120 3.57 10.73 -4.51
CA VAL A 120 4.75 11.38 -3.96
C VAL A 120 5.88 10.35 -3.93
N ILE A 121 6.91 10.56 -4.73
CA ILE A 121 8.01 9.60 -4.89
C ILE A 121 9.30 10.20 -4.39
N PHE A 122 9.97 9.49 -3.49
CA PHE A 122 11.27 9.90 -2.99
C PHE A 122 12.32 9.72 -4.09
N ARG A 123 12.88 10.83 -4.57
CA ARG A 123 14.02 10.85 -5.49
C ARG A 123 15.30 10.66 -4.67
N ARG A 124 15.59 9.40 -4.36
CA ARG A 124 16.80 9.03 -3.63
C ARG A 124 18.07 9.34 -4.46
N PRO A 125 19.17 9.73 -3.82
CA PRO A 125 20.44 10.00 -4.53
C PRO A 125 21.00 8.79 -5.28
N ASP A 126 20.64 7.58 -4.86
CA ASP A 126 21.11 6.31 -5.43
C ASP A 126 20.18 5.71 -6.51
N LEU A 127 19.21 6.49 -7.01
CA LEU A 127 18.41 6.10 -8.16
C LEU A 127 19.16 6.35 -9.47
N SER A 128 19.11 5.37 -10.39
CA SER A 128 19.68 5.51 -11.74
C SER A 128 18.71 6.15 -12.74
N TRP A 129 17.57 6.64 -12.28
CA TRP A 129 16.51 7.22 -13.10
C TRP A 129 15.76 8.33 -12.35
N ASP A 130 15.11 9.22 -13.10
CA ASP A 130 14.33 10.30 -12.52
C ASP A 130 12.86 9.89 -12.37
N PRO A 131 12.30 9.82 -11.14
CA PRO A 131 10.89 9.52 -10.92
C PRO A 131 9.91 10.47 -11.62
N ALA A 132 10.30 11.69 -11.95
CA ALA A 132 9.46 12.63 -12.68
C ALA A 132 9.06 12.10 -14.09
N THR A 133 9.87 11.20 -14.67
CA THR A 133 9.57 10.58 -15.98
C THR A 133 8.31 9.72 -15.97
N LEU A 134 7.88 9.23 -14.81
CA LEU A 134 6.65 8.44 -14.68
C LEU A 134 5.38 9.23 -15.05
N ALA A 135 5.41 10.55 -14.90
CA ALA A 135 4.29 11.42 -15.28
C ALA A 135 3.88 11.28 -16.75
N LEU A 136 4.82 10.96 -17.63
CA LEU A 136 4.57 10.75 -19.06
C LEU A 136 3.64 9.56 -19.35
N HIS A 137 3.59 8.59 -18.45
CA HIS A 137 2.83 7.35 -18.60
C HIS A 137 1.67 7.21 -17.61
N SER A 138 1.44 8.22 -16.76
CA SER A 138 0.36 8.24 -15.76
C SER A 138 -0.29 9.63 -15.72
N PRO A 139 -0.87 10.12 -16.82
CA PRO A 139 -1.32 11.51 -16.94
C PRO A 139 -2.48 11.86 -15.99
N GLN A 140 -3.23 10.87 -15.49
CA GLN A 140 -4.30 11.06 -14.52
C GLN A 140 -3.81 11.18 -13.09
N THR A 141 -2.56 10.81 -12.80
CA THR A 141 -1.97 10.86 -11.46
C THR A 141 -1.08 12.10 -11.34
N ARG A 142 -1.36 12.94 -10.35
CA ARG A 142 -0.46 14.05 -10.02
C ARG A 142 0.81 13.51 -9.37
N LEU A 143 1.94 13.63 -10.05
CA LEU A 143 3.22 13.10 -9.59
C LEU A 143 4.10 14.22 -9.01
N LEU A 144 4.66 13.96 -7.83
CA LEU A 144 5.63 14.79 -7.13
C LEU A 144 6.89 13.95 -6.86
N ALA A 145 8.02 14.33 -7.43
CA ALA A 145 9.32 13.71 -7.18
C ALA A 145 10.14 14.64 -6.28
N LEU A 146 10.48 14.20 -5.07
CA LEU A 146 11.06 15.05 -4.02
C LEU A 146 12.32 14.41 -3.43
N ASP A 147 13.28 15.24 -3.02
CA ASP A 147 14.65 14.83 -2.70
C ASP A 147 14.92 14.67 -1.19
N SER A 148 13.95 15.03 -0.33
CA SER A 148 14.10 14.92 1.12
C SER A 148 12.83 14.48 1.80
N VAL A 149 12.97 13.86 2.97
CA VAL A 149 11.86 13.43 3.82
C VAL A 149 10.98 14.60 4.25
N ASP A 150 11.60 15.72 4.61
CA ASP A 150 10.87 16.94 4.99
C ASP A 150 10.03 17.49 3.84
N ALA A 151 10.59 17.55 2.63
CA ALA A 151 9.83 17.98 1.44
C ALA A 151 8.66 17.01 1.13
N ILE A 152 8.85 15.71 1.33
CA ILE A 152 7.80 14.70 1.18
C ILE A 152 6.70 14.93 2.22
N ARG A 153 7.07 15.07 3.48
CA ARG A 153 6.15 15.37 4.59
C ARG A 153 5.31 16.62 4.28
N ASP A 154 5.96 17.73 3.95
CA ASP A 154 5.28 19.00 3.67
C ASP A 154 4.35 18.89 2.46
N ALA A 155 4.77 18.18 1.42
CA ALA A 155 3.93 17.94 0.24
C ALA A 155 2.71 17.07 0.59
N VAL A 156 2.87 16.01 1.37
CA VAL A 156 1.77 15.14 1.79
C VAL A 156 0.77 15.92 2.65
N VAL A 157 1.24 16.68 3.64
CA VAL A 157 0.38 17.50 4.51
C VAL A 157 -0.37 18.56 3.70
N LYS A 158 0.27 19.19 2.72
CA LYS A 158 -0.35 20.18 1.84
C LYS A 158 -1.39 19.58 0.90
N GLU A 159 -1.15 18.38 0.40
CA GLU A 159 -2.05 17.68 -0.55
C GLU A 159 -3.24 17.02 0.14
N ALA A 160 -3.05 16.51 1.37
CA ALA A 160 -4.03 15.73 2.08
C ALA A 160 -5.27 16.56 2.48
N ARG A 161 -6.44 15.97 2.31
CA ARG A 161 -7.75 16.55 2.62
C ARG A 161 -8.57 15.57 3.43
N ILE A 162 -9.58 16.08 4.11
CA ILE A 162 -10.54 15.27 4.85
C ILE A 162 -11.14 14.18 3.93
N GLY A 163 -11.04 12.94 4.37
CA GLY A 163 -11.52 11.78 3.65
C GLY A 163 -10.50 11.07 2.77
N ASP A 164 -9.31 11.65 2.56
CA ASP A 164 -8.24 11.02 1.76
C ASP A 164 -7.66 9.78 2.44
N GLN A 165 -7.12 8.91 1.60
CA GLN A 165 -6.41 7.69 1.98
C GLN A 165 -4.93 7.87 1.63
N VAL A 166 -4.07 8.06 2.62
CA VAL A 166 -2.62 8.21 2.45
C VAL A 166 -1.96 6.85 2.72
N VAL A 167 -1.15 6.35 1.80
CA VAL A 167 -0.43 5.09 1.99
C VAL A 167 1.05 5.28 1.74
N MET A 168 1.86 4.96 2.76
CA MET A 168 3.30 4.87 2.64
C MET A 168 3.70 3.47 2.21
N MET A 169 4.56 3.37 1.20
CA MET A 169 5.03 2.11 0.64
C MET A 169 6.55 2.09 0.58
N THR A 170 7.16 1.30 1.45
CA THR A 170 8.61 1.16 1.54
C THR A 170 9.00 -0.18 2.16
N ASN A 171 10.15 -0.74 1.76
CA ASN A 171 10.76 -1.88 2.44
C ASN A 171 11.85 -1.46 3.46
N GLY A 172 11.93 -0.16 3.79
CA GLY A 172 12.80 0.41 4.82
C GLY A 172 12.01 1.10 5.94
N ASN A 173 12.67 1.96 6.70
CA ASN A 173 12.04 2.81 7.72
C ASN A 173 11.62 4.19 7.18
N PHE A 174 11.95 4.49 5.94
CA PHE A 174 11.68 5.75 5.25
C PHE A 174 12.16 6.97 6.07
N ASP A 175 13.33 6.81 6.70
CA ASP A 175 14.01 7.83 7.50
C ASP A 175 13.10 8.57 8.51
N GLY A 176 12.17 7.83 9.13
CA GLY A 176 11.26 8.33 10.16
C GLY A 176 10.00 9.05 9.63
N LEU A 177 9.77 9.10 8.32
CA LEU A 177 8.59 9.74 7.73
C LEU A 177 7.27 9.26 8.34
N LYS A 178 7.19 7.99 8.74
CA LYS A 178 6.02 7.41 9.38
C LYS A 178 5.56 8.21 10.59
N ASP A 179 6.49 8.47 11.51
CA ASP A 179 6.18 9.15 12.78
C ASP A 179 5.81 10.61 12.55
N LEU A 180 6.48 11.27 11.58
CA LEU A 180 6.15 12.63 11.17
C LEU A 180 4.72 12.74 10.63
N LEU A 181 4.33 11.86 9.69
CA LEU A 181 2.98 11.88 9.13
C LEU A 181 1.91 11.45 10.13
N GLN A 182 2.21 10.54 11.07
CA GLN A 182 1.28 10.21 12.15
C GLN A 182 0.96 11.41 13.03
N ASN A 183 1.96 12.24 13.33
CA ASN A 183 1.77 13.44 14.16
C ASN A 183 0.99 14.54 13.41
N ASP A 184 1.22 14.70 12.11
CA ASP A 184 0.67 15.81 11.34
C ASP A 184 -0.74 15.52 10.78
N LEU A 185 -1.08 14.24 10.55
CA LEU A 185 -2.36 13.81 9.97
C LEU A 185 -3.30 13.15 11.01
N ALA A 186 -2.98 13.27 12.30
CA ALA A 186 -3.77 12.70 13.40
C ALA A 186 -5.16 13.34 13.57
#